data_77bc3335ee58f01445823831f371feb0
#
_entry.id   77bc3335ee58f01445823831f371feb0
#
_cell.length_a   1.000
_cell.length_b   1.000
_cell.length_c   1.000
_cell.angle_alpha   90.00
_cell.angle_beta   90.00
_cell.angle_gamma   90.00
#
_symmetry.space_group_name_H-M   'P 1'
#
loop_
_entity.id
_entity.type
_entity.pdbx_description
1 polymer ?
#
loop_
_entity_poly.entity_id
_entity_poly.type
_entity_poly.pdbx_seq_one_letter_code
_entity_poly.pdbx_strand_id
1 'polypeptide(L)'
;FDIDVRLGVDPRKANQMVRGVVSLPHGTGKQVRVLVLCATEADQAAAKEAGADYVGLDEYIEKIKGGWTDVDVIITQPAIMGKIGALGRILGPRGLMPNPKSGTVTPDVAKAVKEVKQGKIDFKVDKNGIVHASIGKVSFTADQMAENAREFINTLIKLKPATAKGTYMKSIYLSSTMSSGLKIDTKSLDV
;
A
#
# COMPACT_ATOMS: atom_id res chain seq x y z
N PHE A 1 -3.88 13.61 6.00
CA PHE A 1 -3.84 13.07 7.37
C PHE A 1 -3.16 11.72 7.36
N ASP A 2 -2.20 11.57 8.27
CA ASP A 2 -1.40 10.37 8.41
C ASP A 2 -1.65 9.74 9.78
N ILE A 3 -1.68 8.42 9.81
CA ILE A 3 -1.81 7.64 11.03
C ILE A 3 -0.53 6.84 11.26
N ASP A 4 0.01 6.94 12.46
CA ASP A 4 1.21 6.24 12.89
C ASP A 4 0.88 5.30 14.03
N VAL A 5 1.07 4.01 13.81
CA VAL A 5 0.74 2.97 14.79
C VAL A 5 2.00 2.25 15.23
N ARG A 6 2.35 2.40 16.51
CA ARG A 6 3.46 1.67 17.12
C ARG A 6 3.00 0.31 17.60
N LEU A 7 3.59 -0.73 17.04
CA LEU A 7 3.27 -2.12 17.34
C LEU A 7 4.28 -2.73 18.31
N GLY A 8 3.83 -3.69 19.09
CA GLY A 8 4.65 -4.50 20.00
C GLY A 8 5.30 -5.69 19.28
N VAL A 9 5.94 -5.44 18.14
CA VAL A 9 6.64 -6.46 17.34
C VAL A 9 8.11 -6.15 17.20
N ASP A 10 8.93 -7.18 16.97
CA ASP A 10 10.34 -7.03 16.63
C ASP A 10 10.52 -7.19 15.10
N PRO A 11 10.69 -6.09 14.35
CA PRO A 11 10.79 -6.14 12.89
C PRO A 11 12.05 -6.82 12.38
N ARG A 12 13.04 -7.11 13.23
CA ARG A 12 14.25 -7.86 12.90
C ARG A 12 13.96 -9.34 12.69
N LYS A 13 12.86 -9.82 13.28
CA LYS A 13 12.42 -11.22 13.15
C LYS A 13 11.45 -11.33 11.98
N ALA A 14 11.79 -12.15 11.01
CA ALA A 14 10.98 -12.35 9.81
C ALA A 14 9.52 -12.79 10.10
N ASN A 15 9.32 -13.55 11.20
CA ASN A 15 8.01 -14.03 11.67
C ASN A 15 7.19 -12.98 12.45
N GLN A 16 7.77 -11.82 12.75
CA GLN A 16 7.10 -10.70 13.40
C GLN A 16 6.98 -9.47 12.49
N MET A 17 7.39 -9.58 11.23
CA MET A 17 7.27 -8.51 10.26
C MET A 17 5.81 -8.38 9.81
N VAL A 18 5.14 -7.33 10.27
CA VAL A 18 3.77 -6.98 9.86
C VAL A 18 3.83 -6.20 8.56
N ARG A 19 3.16 -6.72 7.55
CA ARG A 19 2.92 -6.05 6.27
C ARG A 19 1.64 -6.56 5.66
N GLY A 20 0.92 -5.72 4.97
CA GLY A 20 -0.34 -6.06 4.35
C GLY A 20 -0.87 -4.96 3.48
N VAL A 21 -2.10 -5.12 3.09
CA VAL A 21 -2.87 -4.15 2.35
C VAL A 21 -4.19 -3.89 3.06
N VAL A 22 -4.69 -2.69 2.92
CA VAL A 22 -6.02 -2.30 3.37
C VAL A 22 -6.72 -1.55 2.25
N SER A 23 -7.99 -1.83 2.04
CA SER A 23 -8.87 -1.03 1.19
C SER A 23 -9.61 -0.04 2.07
N LEU A 24 -9.30 1.24 1.91
CA LEU A 24 -9.98 2.29 2.67
C LEU A 24 -11.36 2.55 2.06
N PRO A 25 -12.45 2.58 2.86
CA PRO A 25 -13.81 2.79 2.37
C PRO A 25 -13.98 4.05 1.52
N HIS A 26 -13.30 5.13 1.91
CA HIS A 26 -13.36 6.42 1.21
C HIS A 26 -12.11 6.71 0.39
N GLY A 27 -11.22 5.73 0.22
CA GLY A 27 -9.92 5.91 -0.44
C GLY A 27 -8.99 6.84 0.33
N THR A 28 -7.89 7.26 -0.32
CA THR A 28 -6.89 8.19 0.25
C THR A 28 -7.09 9.63 -0.24
N GLY A 29 -8.00 9.87 -1.20
CA GLY A 29 -8.16 11.16 -1.88
C GLY A 29 -6.99 11.54 -2.81
N LYS A 30 -6.01 10.66 -2.99
CA LYS A 30 -4.90 10.83 -3.94
C LYS A 30 -5.26 10.18 -5.27
N GLN A 31 -5.06 10.90 -6.37
CA GLN A 31 -5.09 10.29 -7.70
C GLN A 31 -3.81 9.49 -7.90
N VAL A 32 -3.93 8.17 -7.84
CA VAL A 32 -2.80 7.23 -7.97
C VAL A 32 -2.56 6.97 -9.46
N ARG A 33 -1.33 7.19 -9.93
CA ARG A 33 -0.91 6.85 -11.29
C ARG A 33 -0.47 5.40 -11.33
N VAL A 34 -1.22 4.59 -12.08
CA VAL A 34 -1.02 3.14 -12.14
C VAL A 34 -0.39 2.76 -13.46
N LEU A 35 0.76 2.07 -13.39
CA LEU A 35 1.39 1.40 -14.52
C LEU A 35 1.07 -0.10 -14.48
N VAL A 36 0.55 -0.62 -15.57
CA VAL A 36 0.30 -2.06 -15.73
C VAL A 36 1.29 -2.64 -16.72
N LEU A 37 2.03 -3.65 -16.28
CA LEU A 37 2.97 -4.41 -17.10
C LEU A 37 2.35 -5.78 -17.42
N CYS A 38 1.91 -5.97 -18.65
CA CYS A 38 1.33 -7.22 -19.15
C CYS A 38 1.78 -7.51 -20.58
N ALA A 39 1.87 -8.80 -20.92
CA ALA A 39 2.35 -9.23 -22.22
C ALA A 39 1.24 -9.36 -23.25
N THR A 40 0.00 -9.64 -22.82
CA THR A 40 -1.14 -9.93 -23.70
C THR A 40 -1.90 -8.65 -24.03
N GLU A 41 -2.23 -8.44 -25.30
CA GLU A 41 -3.01 -7.27 -25.77
C GLU A 41 -4.41 -7.23 -25.12
N ALA A 42 -5.02 -8.38 -24.89
CA ALA A 42 -6.30 -8.48 -24.21
C ALA A 42 -6.25 -7.91 -22.78
N ASP A 43 -5.20 -8.25 -22.02
CA ASP A 43 -4.99 -7.74 -20.66
C ASP A 43 -4.64 -6.26 -20.66
N GLN A 44 -3.94 -5.78 -21.71
CA GLN A 44 -3.66 -4.36 -21.88
C GLN A 44 -4.95 -3.57 -22.15
N ALA A 45 -5.85 -4.07 -22.96
CA ALA A 45 -7.15 -3.45 -23.20
C ALA A 45 -7.99 -3.43 -21.91
N ALA A 46 -8.09 -4.56 -21.21
CA ALA A 46 -8.81 -4.67 -19.94
C ALA A 46 -8.25 -3.73 -18.86
N ALA A 47 -6.92 -3.57 -18.79
CA ALA A 47 -6.28 -2.64 -17.87
C ALA A 47 -6.59 -1.17 -18.18
N LYS A 48 -6.63 -0.81 -19.48
CA LYS A 48 -7.04 0.54 -19.93
C LYS A 48 -8.49 0.83 -19.61
N GLU A 49 -9.40 -0.12 -19.86
CA GLU A 49 -10.81 0.00 -19.49
C GLU A 49 -11.01 0.11 -17.97
N ALA A 50 -10.18 -0.56 -17.18
CA ALA A 50 -10.18 -0.46 -15.72
C ALA A 50 -9.64 0.89 -15.21
N GLY A 51 -9.07 1.73 -16.10
CA GLY A 51 -8.60 3.07 -15.77
C GLY A 51 -7.10 3.15 -15.45
N ALA A 52 -6.26 2.22 -15.90
CA ALA A 52 -4.81 2.34 -15.80
C ALA A 52 -4.30 3.53 -16.62
N ASP A 53 -3.36 4.30 -16.04
CA ASP A 53 -2.79 5.49 -16.68
C ASP A 53 -1.75 5.12 -17.73
N TYR A 54 -0.99 4.08 -17.46
CA TYR A 54 0.04 3.55 -18.35
C TYR A 54 -0.09 2.04 -18.45
N VAL A 55 -0.04 1.54 -19.70
CA VAL A 55 -0.15 0.10 -19.98
C VAL A 55 0.82 -0.28 -21.09
N GLY A 56 1.63 -1.30 -20.85
CA GLY A 56 2.61 -1.79 -21.81
C GLY A 56 3.56 -2.80 -21.20
N LEU A 57 4.65 -3.14 -21.87
CA LEU A 57 5.66 -4.05 -21.34
C LEU A 57 7.09 -3.51 -21.59
N ASP A 58 7.66 -3.83 -22.75
CA ASP A 58 9.09 -3.61 -23.01
C ASP A 58 9.44 -2.11 -23.08
N GLU A 59 8.54 -1.29 -23.63
CA GLU A 59 8.68 0.16 -23.66
C GLU A 59 8.89 0.77 -22.26
N TYR A 60 8.06 0.34 -21.30
CA TYR A 60 8.13 0.87 -19.92
C TYR A 60 9.29 0.28 -19.15
N ILE A 61 9.70 -0.96 -19.46
CA ILE A 61 10.92 -1.55 -18.90
C ILE A 61 12.14 -0.71 -19.31
N GLU A 62 12.22 -0.30 -20.58
CA GLU A 62 13.31 0.55 -21.07
C GLU A 62 13.26 1.97 -20.47
N LYS A 63 12.08 2.57 -20.40
CA LYS A 63 11.88 3.88 -19.73
C LYS A 63 12.32 3.83 -18.26
N ILE A 64 11.97 2.77 -17.52
CA ILE A 64 12.37 2.60 -16.12
C ILE A 64 13.89 2.40 -16.02
N LYS A 65 14.52 1.64 -16.92
CA LYS A 65 15.99 1.54 -16.99
C LYS A 65 16.65 2.90 -17.22
N GLY A 66 16.01 3.77 -18.03
CA GLY A 66 16.42 5.14 -18.24
C GLY A 66 16.16 6.10 -17.05
N GLY A 67 15.59 5.58 -15.95
CA GLY A 67 15.34 6.35 -14.72
C GLY A 67 13.92 6.93 -14.60
N TRP A 68 13.02 6.66 -15.55
CA TRP A 68 11.63 7.10 -15.45
C TRP A 68 10.89 6.31 -14.36
N THR A 69 10.33 7.00 -13.40
CA THR A 69 9.61 6.43 -12.26
C THR A 69 8.42 7.29 -11.85
N ASP A 70 7.79 7.95 -12.83
CA ASP A 70 6.72 8.91 -12.61
C ASP A 70 5.36 8.21 -12.46
N VAL A 71 5.34 7.17 -11.63
CA VAL A 71 4.19 6.32 -11.29
C VAL A 71 4.16 6.09 -9.79
N ASP A 72 2.96 5.84 -9.25
CA ASP A 72 2.77 5.58 -7.82
C ASP A 72 2.66 4.08 -7.52
N VAL A 73 2.07 3.30 -8.43
CA VAL A 73 1.93 1.84 -8.29
C VAL A 73 2.20 1.13 -9.60
N ILE A 74 2.91 0.01 -9.53
CA ILE A 74 3.16 -0.88 -10.66
C ILE A 74 2.43 -2.22 -10.41
N ILE A 75 1.54 -2.58 -11.33
CA ILE A 75 0.83 -3.86 -11.33
C ILE A 75 1.40 -4.74 -12.43
N THR A 76 1.59 -6.02 -12.15
CA THR A 76 2.15 -6.95 -13.12
C THR A 76 1.58 -8.35 -12.97
N GLN A 77 1.76 -9.15 -14.02
CA GLN A 77 1.46 -10.58 -14.00
C GLN A 77 2.65 -11.40 -13.45
N PRO A 78 2.40 -12.55 -12.80
CA PRO A 78 3.47 -13.41 -12.27
C PRO A 78 4.48 -13.83 -13.33
N ALA A 79 4.03 -14.08 -14.56
CA ALA A 79 4.88 -14.49 -15.68
C ALA A 79 5.96 -13.47 -16.06
N ILE A 80 5.71 -12.18 -15.79
CA ILE A 80 6.60 -11.07 -16.18
C ILE A 80 7.59 -10.71 -15.07
N MET A 81 7.37 -11.22 -13.85
CA MET A 81 8.22 -10.91 -12.69
C MET A 81 9.72 -11.17 -12.93
N GLY A 82 10.06 -12.17 -13.73
CA GLY A 82 11.46 -12.45 -14.09
C GLY A 82 12.12 -11.28 -14.82
N LYS A 83 11.42 -10.62 -15.74
CA LYS A 83 11.91 -9.43 -16.46
C LYS A 83 12.02 -8.21 -15.54
N ILE A 84 11.04 -8.04 -14.64
CA ILE A 84 10.98 -6.91 -13.71
C ILE A 84 12.00 -7.05 -12.58
N GLY A 85 12.40 -8.27 -12.22
CA GLY A 85 13.42 -8.54 -11.22
C GLY A 85 14.74 -7.79 -11.47
N ALA A 86 15.12 -7.63 -12.74
CA ALA A 86 16.30 -6.86 -13.14
C ALA A 86 16.19 -5.36 -12.78
N LEU A 87 14.95 -4.83 -12.65
CA LEU A 87 14.67 -3.44 -12.29
C LEU A 87 14.61 -3.21 -10.76
N GLY A 88 14.79 -4.29 -9.98
CA GLY A 88 14.69 -4.23 -8.52
C GLY A 88 15.64 -3.22 -7.86
N ARG A 89 16.80 -2.96 -8.47
CA ARG A 89 17.75 -1.93 -8.00
C ARG A 89 17.22 -0.52 -8.13
N ILE A 90 16.32 -0.26 -9.09
CA ILE A 90 15.72 1.06 -9.35
C ILE A 90 14.39 1.19 -8.59
N LEU A 91 13.53 0.18 -8.69
CA LEU A 91 12.18 0.19 -8.12
C LEU A 91 12.16 -0.10 -6.62
N GLY A 92 13.11 -0.90 -6.11
CA GLY A 92 13.17 -1.29 -4.69
C GLY A 92 13.31 -0.12 -3.73
N PRO A 93 14.33 0.76 -3.89
CA PRO A 93 14.51 1.92 -3.00
C PRO A 93 13.33 2.91 -3.02
N ARG A 94 12.56 2.93 -4.12
CA ARG A 94 11.39 3.81 -4.28
C ARG A 94 10.08 3.18 -3.81
N GLY A 95 10.11 1.93 -3.36
CA GLY A 95 8.90 1.21 -2.94
C GLY A 95 7.96 0.80 -4.08
N LEU A 96 8.38 0.95 -5.34
CA LEU A 96 7.57 0.67 -6.53
C LEU A 96 7.64 -0.80 -6.99
N MET A 97 8.44 -1.63 -6.32
CA MET A 97 8.62 -3.04 -6.71
C MET A 97 7.32 -3.82 -6.48
N PRO A 98 6.75 -4.42 -7.54
CA PRO A 98 5.55 -5.25 -7.41
C PRO A 98 5.76 -6.42 -6.46
N ASN A 99 4.74 -6.73 -5.66
CA ASN A 99 4.82 -7.78 -4.66
C ASN A 99 3.51 -8.59 -4.59
N PRO A 100 3.58 -9.93 -4.60
CA PRO A 100 2.39 -10.77 -4.45
C PRO A 100 1.61 -10.48 -3.16
N LYS A 101 2.30 -10.16 -2.06
CA LYS A 101 1.67 -9.89 -0.76
C LYS A 101 0.91 -8.55 -0.71
N SER A 102 1.28 -7.58 -1.56
CA SER A 102 0.53 -6.33 -1.72
C SER A 102 -0.54 -6.42 -2.82
N GLY A 103 -0.72 -7.61 -3.42
CA GLY A 103 -1.71 -7.82 -4.48
C GLY A 103 -1.40 -7.08 -5.78
N THR A 104 -0.17 -6.56 -5.94
CA THR A 104 0.28 -5.89 -7.17
C THR A 104 0.83 -6.87 -8.21
N VAL A 105 0.99 -8.14 -7.83
CA VAL A 105 1.31 -9.26 -8.74
C VAL A 105 0.11 -10.19 -8.78
N THR A 106 -0.67 -10.12 -9.85
CA THR A 106 -1.92 -10.89 -10.00
C THR A 106 -2.15 -11.26 -11.46
N PRO A 107 -2.80 -12.39 -11.74
CA PRO A 107 -3.25 -12.70 -13.10
C PRO A 107 -4.37 -11.78 -13.57
N ASP A 108 -5.23 -11.28 -12.66
CA ASP A 108 -6.34 -10.37 -12.97
C ASP A 108 -5.91 -8.92 -12.74
N VAL A 109 -5.32 -8.33 -13.78
CA VAL A 109 -4.81 -6.95 -13.74
C VAL A 109 -5.93 -5.91 -13.66
N ALA A 110 -7.08 -6.16 -14.31
CA ALA A 110 -8.19 -5.21 -14.33
C ALA A 110 -8.79 -5.00 -12.94
N LYS A 111 -8.99 -6.10 -12.20
CA LYS A 111 -9.47 -6.05 -10.81
C LYS A 111 -8.49 -5.30 -9.90
N ALA A 112 -7.19 -5.61 -10.02
CA ALA A 112 -6.16 -4.95 -9.23
C ALA A 112 -6.10 -3.44 -9.48
N VAL A 113 -6.23 -2.99 -10.74
CA VAL A 113 -6.28 -1.56 -11.07
C VAL A 113 -7.47 -0.87 -10.38
N LYS A 114 -8.66 -1.49 -10.46
CA LYS A 114 -9.86 -0.94 -9.79
C LYS A 114 -9.67 -0.82 -8.29
N GLU A 115 -9.16 -1.87 -7.63
CA GLU A 115 -8.91 -1.88 -6.19
C GLU A 115 -7.90 -0.80 -5.77
N VAL A 116 -6.80 -0.64 -6.52
CA VAL A 116 -5.80 0.40 -6.25
C VAL A 116 -6.39 1.81 -6.42
N LYS A 117 -7.19 2.03 -7.46
CA LYS A 117 -7.87 3.32 -7.68
C LYS A 117 -8.98 3.60 -6.67
N GLN A 118 -9.57 2.57 -6.09
CA GLN A 118 -10.55 2.69 -5.00
C GLN A 118 -9.92 2.99 -3.63
N GLY A 119 -8.58 3.06 -3.53
CA GLY A 119 -7.89 3.42 -2.30
C GLY A 119 -7.29 2.25 -1.54
N LYS A 120 -6.92 1.19 -2.23
CA LYS A 120 -6.09 0.13 -1.66
C LYS A 120 -4.69 0.65 -1.44
N ILE A 121 -4.25 0.65 -0.18
CA ILE A 121 -2.90 1.03 0.22
C ILE A 121 -2.15 -0.18 0.78
N ASP A 122 -0.86 -0.23 0.53
CA ASP A 122 0.02 -1.18 1.19
C ASP A 122 0.75 -0.52 2.36
N PHE A 123 1.03 -1.30 3.37
CA PHE A 123 1.77 -0.84 4.53
C PHE A 123 2.77 -1.90 5.00
N LYS A 124 3.81 -1.44 5.64
CA LYS A 124 4.87 -2.27 6.18
C LYS A 124 5.39 -1.66 7.48
N VAL A 125 5.64 -2.51 8.47
CA VAL A 125 6.32 -2.07 9.69
C VAL A 125 7.75 -1.63 9.39
N ASP A 126 8.15 -0.51 9.98
CA ASP A 126 9.50 0.03 9.89
C ASP A 126 10.48 -0.68 10.87
N LYS A 127 11.73 -0.24 10.91
CA LYS A 127 12.77 -0.80 11.80
C LYS A 127 12.49 -0.56 13.30
N ASN A 128 11.61 0.39 13.62
CA ASN A 128 11.25 0.78 14.98
C ASN A 128 9.94 0.13 15.47
N GLY A 129 9.31 -0.71 14.62
CA GLY A 129 8.05 -1.33 14.94
C GLY A 129 6.84 -0.42 14.72
N ILE A 130 6.97 0.61 13.87
CA ILE A 130 5.91 1.57 13.58
C ILE A 130 5.39 1.31 12.15
N VAL A 131 4.08 1.43 11.97
CA VAL A 131 3.43 1.42 10.67
C VAL A 131 2.92 2.82 10.38
N HIS A 132 3.26 3.33 9.21
CA HIS A 132 2.86 4.64 8.72
C HIS A 132 1.87 4.46 7.58
N ALA A 133 0.76 5.20 7.59
CA ALA A 133 -0.21 5.18 6.51
C ALA A 133 -0.92 6.53 6.36
N SER A 134 -1.12 6.95 5.11
CA SER A 134 -1.97 8.10 4.82
C SER A 134 -3.42 7.65 4.67
N ILE A 135 -4.31 8.19 5.49
CA ILE A 135 -5.72 7.78 5.57
C ILE A 135 -6.70 8.76 4.94
N GLY A 136 -6.23 9.92 4.52
CA GLY A 136 -7.08 10.90 3.86
C GLY A 136 -6.44 12.27 3.69
N LYS A 137 -7.18 13.17 3.09
CA LYS A 137 -6.80 14.56 2.85
C LYS A 137 -7.71 15.51 3.63
N VAL A 138 -7.32 16.79 3.68
CA VAL A 138 -8.08 17.86 4.32
C VAL A 138 -9.50 18.03 3.74
N SER A 139 -9.70 17.60 2.50
CA SER A 139 -11.02 17.60 1.83
C SER A 139 -12.01 16.57 2.39
N PHE A 140 -11.56 15.63 3.22
CA PHE A 140 -12.42 14.61 3.80
C PHE A 140 -13.16 15.14 5.01
N THR A 141 -14.38 14.63 5.23
CA THR A 141 -15.12 14.89 6.48
C THR A 141 -14.51 14.12 7.64
N ALA A 142 -14.79 14.56 8.86
CA ALA A 142 -14.32 13.89 10.07
C ALA A 142 -14.80 12.42 10.14
N ASP A 143 -16.03 12.15 9.73
CA ASP A 143 -16.61 10.80 9.73
C ASP A 143 -15.89 9.88 8.73
N GLN A 144 -15.63 10.36 7.52
CA GLN A 144 -14.86 9.59 6.51
C GLN A 144 -13.46 9.23 7.00
N MET A 145 -12.79 10.17 7.68
CA MET A 145 -11.48 9.92 8.26
C MET A 145 -11.53 8.92 9.42
N ALA A 146 -12.56 9.01 10.26
CA ALA A 146 -12.76 8.08 11.35
C ALA A 146 -13.02 6.65 10.84
N GLU A 147 -13.82 6.49 9.80
CA GLU A 147 -14.09 5.19 9.17
C GLU A 147 -12.82 4.60 8.53
N ASN A 148 -12.06 5.42 7.80
CA ASN A 148 -10.77 4.98 7.23
C ASN A 148 -9.78 4.57 8.33
N ALA A 149 -9.68 5.34 9.41
CA ALA A 149 -8.80 5.03 10.54
C ALA A 149 -9.21 3.72 11.23
N ARG A 150 -10.51 3.51 11.47
CA ARG A 150 -11.03 2.26 12.06
C ARG A 150 -10.72 1.05 11.19
N GLU A 151 -10.97 1.13 9.89
CA GLU A 151 -10.70 0.00 8.98
C GLU A 151 -9.20 -0.33 8.93
N PHE A 152 -8.34 0.70 8.93
CA PHE A 152 -6.89 0.51 8.99
C PHE A 152 -6.47 -0.20 10.29
N ILE A 153 -6.96 0.26 11.44
CA ILE A 153 -6.66 -0.32 12.75
C ILE A 153 -7.18 -1.76 12.83
N ASN A 154 -8.41 -2.02 12.41
CA ASN A 154 -8.99 -3.36 12.37
C ASN A 154 -8.17 -4.32 11.52
N THR A 155 -7.67 -3.86 10.38
CA THR A 155 -6.80 -4.66 9.51
C THR A 155 -5.47 -4.97 10.20
N LEU A 156 -4.87 -4.02 10.92
CA LEU A 156 -3.65 -4.25 11.70
C LEU A 156 -3.88 -5.30 12.80
N ILE A 157 -5.03 -5.28 13.47
CA ILE A 157 -5.38 -6.25 14.52
C ILE A 157 -5.51 -7.66 13.93
N LYS A 158 -6.20 -7.78 12.79
CA LYS A 158 -6.34 -9.07 12.07
C LYS A 158 -4.99 -9.64 11.63
N LEU A 159 -4.02 -8.79 11.36
CA LEU A 159 -2.67 -9.18 10.93
C LEU A 159 -1.70 -9.41 12.10
N LYS A 160 -2.18 -9.42 13.35
CA LYS A 160 -1.33 -9.67 14.52
C LYS A 160 -0.62 -11.03 14.39
N PRO A 161 0.74 -11.05 14.41
CA PRO A 161 1.46 -12.31 14.39
C PRO A 161 1.22 -13.12 15.67
N ALA A 162 1.04 -14.44 15.54
CA ALA A 162 0.87 -15.33 16.69
C ALA A 162 2.09 -15.31 17.65
N THR A 163 3.27 -14.93 17.13
CA THR A 163 4.51 -14.81 17.88
C THR A 163 4.66 -13.49 18.62
N ALA A 164 3.76 -12.51 18.41
CA ALA A 164 3.78 -11.24 19.14
C ALA A 164 3.26 -11.43 20.57
N LYS A 165 4.14 -11.28 21.55
CA LYS A 165 3.83 -11.40 22.97
C LYS A 165 3.57 -10.02 23.59
N GLY A 166 2.67 -9.95 24.55
CA GLY A 166 2.33 -8.71 25.27
C GLY A 166 1.40 -7.79 24.48
N THR A 167 1.46 -6.48 24.80
CA THR A 167 0.60 -5.47 24.19
C THR A 167 0.99 -5.23 22.74
N TYR A 168 0.09 -5.56 21.80
CA TYR A 168 0.33 -5.43 20.37
C TYR A 168 0.25 -3.99 19.90
N MET A 169 -0.82 -3.27 20.23
CA MET A 169 -1.00 -1.84 19.90
C MET A 169 -0.44 -1.00 21.06
N LYS A 170 0.74 -0.42 20.89
CA LYS A 170 1.38 0.38 21.96
C LYS A 170 0.90 1.82 21.99
N SER A 171 0.83 2.46 20.83
CA SER A 171 0.35 3.84 20.70
C SER A 171 -0.09 4.11 19.29
N ILE A 172 -1.07 5.00 19.14
CA ILE A 172 -1.59 5.47 17.85
C ILE A 172 -1.51 6.99 17.86
N TYR A 173 -0.99 7.56 16.80
CA TYR A 173 -0.94 9.00 16.58
C TYR A 173 -1.59 9.36 15.25
N LEU A 174 -2.31 10.44 15.24
CA LEU A 174 -2.88 11.07 14.04
C LEU A 174 -2.24 12.44 13.86
N SER A 175 -1.82 12.76 12.67
CA SER A 175 -1.25 14.06 12.34
C SER A 175 -1.72 14.57 10.99
N SER A 176 -1.72 15.88 10.81
CA SER A 176 -1.76 16.51 9.49
C SER A 176 -0.35 16.98 9.13
N THR A 177 -0.13 17.38 7.89
CA THR A 177 1.20 17.65 7.30
C THR A 177 2.11 18.55 8.17
N MET A 178 1.57 19.54 8.84
CA MET A 178 2.36 20.49 9.68
C MET A 178 1.82 20.62 11.10
N SER A 179 0.94 19.69 11.55
CA SER A 179 0.42 19.73 12.92
C SER A 179 1.27 18.90 13.89
N SER A 180 1.08 19.15 15.17
CA SER A 180 1.52 18.22 16.21
C SER A 180 0.75 16.89 16.13
N GLY A 181 1.41 15.78 16.43
CA GLY A 181 0.76 14.47 16.50
C GLY A 181 -0.22 14.39 17.67
N LEU A 182 -1.46 14.02 17.39
CA LEU A 182 -2.50 13.79 18.39
C LEU A 182 -2.51 12.31 18.77
N LYS A 183 -2.33 12.03 20.05
CA LYS A 183 -2.40 10.65 20.55
C LYS A 183 -3.85 10.20 20.66
N ILE A 184 -4.15 9.06 20.04
CA ILE A 184 -5.47 8.41 20.13
C ILE A 184 -5.44 7.41 21.29
N ASP A 185 -6.49 7.41 22.11
CA ASP A 185 -6.64 6.40 23.17
C ASP A 185 -7.01 5.05 22.54
N THR A 186 -6.16 4.06 22.73
CA THR A 186 -6.38 2.70 22.23
C THR A 186 -7.57 2.01 22.89
N LYS A 187 -7.97 2.46 24.09
CA LYS A 187 -9.13 1.90 24.81
C LYS A 187 -10.47 2.34 24.20
N SER A 188 -10.49 3.51 23.55
CA SER A 188 -11.71 4.04 22.92
C SER A 188 -12.04 3.39 21.58
N LEU A 189 -11.20 2.50 21.09
CA LEU A 189 -11.35 1.85 19.79
C LEU A 189 -12.02 0.47 19.85
N ASP A 190 -12.56 0.07 21.01
CA ASP A 190 -13.19 -1.25 21.25
C ASP A 190 -12.32 -2.43 20.76
N VAL A 191 -11.02 -2.39 21.06
CA VAL A 191 -10.01 -3.33 20.57
C VAL A 191 -9.50 -4.23 21.70
#